data_96a08f2572cec119615aaf1a03dde76e
#
_entry.id   96a08f2572cec119615aaf1a03dde76e
#
_cell.length_a   1.000
_cell.length_b   1.000
_cell.length_c   1.000
_cell.angle_alpha   90.00
_cell.angle_beta   90.00
_cell.angle_gamma   90.00
#
_symmetry.space_group_name_H-M   'P 1'
#
loop_
_entity.id
_entity.type
_entity.pdbx_description
1 polymer ?
#
loop_
_entity_poly.entity_id
_entity_poly.type
_entity_poly.pdbx_seq_one_letter_code
_entity_poly.pdbx_strand_id
1 'polypeptide(L)'
;MIILGIDPGFATVGWGVIKSERGNSTVVDYGVITTPKEESLPTRLAMLEVGIKKLIERFKPDEIALEELFFNTNITTGINVAQARGVILLTCVKECGRLYEYTPLQIKQALTGYGRAEKRQIQAMVKTFLRLEKVPKPDDAADALAVALTHSQTSRFKSPFGIK
;
A
#
# COMPACT_ATOMS: atom_id res chain seq x y z
N MET A 1 11.55 -11.61 5.34
CA MET A 1 10.12 -11.29 5.41
C MET A 1 9.70 -10.58 4.13
N ILE A 2 8.67 -11.06 3.47
CA ILE A 2 8.08 -10.44 2.28
C ILE A 2 6.90 -9.57 2.73
N ILE A 3 6.90 -8.31 2.33
CA ILE A 3 5.87 -7.34 2.70
C ILE A 3 5.21 -6.82 1.43
N LEU A 4 3.88 -6.88 1.37
CA LEU A 4 3.07 -6.25 0.34
C LEU A 4 2.51 -4.93 0.89
N GLY A 5 2.95 -3.81 0.34
CA GLY A 5 2.36 -2.50 0.59
C GLY A 5 1.25 -2.20 -0.41
N ILE A 6 0.18 -1.59 0.05
CA ILE A 6 -0.98 -1.23 -0.77
C ILE A 6 -1.37 0.24 -0.48
N ASP A 7 -1.50 1.01 -1.54
CA ASP A 7 -2.14 2.33 -1.55
C ASP A 7 -3.55 2.16 -2.14
N PRO A 8 -4.60 2.09 -1.29
CA PRO A 8 -5.93 1.73 -1.74
C PRO A 8 -6.59 2.89 -2.50
N GLY A 9 -7.14 2.57 -3.66
CA GLY A 9 -7.93 3.48 -4.49
C GLY A 9 -9.08 2.76 -5.18
N PHE A 10 -9.93 3.49 -5.89
CA PHE A 10 -11.04 2.90 -6.65
C PHE A 10 -10.69 2.72 -8.14
N ALA A 11 -10.16 3.76 -8.77
CA ALA A 11 -9.74 3.70 -10.18
C ALA A 11 -8.36 3.05 -10.33
N THR A 12 -7.48 3.30 -9.38
CA THR A 12 -6.11 2.78 -9.35
C THR A 12 -5.77 2.39 -7.93
N VAL A 13 -5.24 1.19 -7.76
CA VAL A 13 -4.66 0.71 -6.51
C VAL A 13 -3.17 0.52 -6.72
N GLY A 14 -2.35 1.27 -5.98
CA GLY A 14 -0.91 1.06 -5.96
C GLY A 14 -0.55 -0.17 -5.15
N TRP A 15 0.45 -0.91 -5.60
CA TRP A 15 1.03 -2.02 -4.86
C TRP A 15 2.55 -2.05 -4.99
N GLY A 16 3.21 -2.50 -3.94
CA GLY A 16 4.65 -2.66 -3.93
C GLY A 16 5.07 -3.79 -3.00
N VAL A 17 5.95 -4.65 -3.47
CA VAL A 17 6.47 -5.80 -2.72
C VAL A 17 7.94 -5.58 -2.42
N ILE A 18 8.29 -5.69 -1.15
CA ILE A 18 9.67 -5.62 -0.68
C ILE A 18 10.06 -6.88 0.09
N LYS A 19 11.34 -7.21 0.04
CA LYS A 19 11.96 -8.19 0.93
C LYS A 19 12.75 -7.45 2.00
N SER A 20 12.38 -7.65 3.26
CA SER A 20 13.06 -7.04 4.42
C SER A 20 13.87 -8.09 5.16
N GLU A 21 15.19 -7.88 5.25
CA GLU A 21 16.13 -8.76 5.94
C GLU A 21 17.13 -7.95 6.77
N ARG A 22 17.22 -8.24 8.06
CA ARG A 22 18.21 -7.65 8.99
C ARG A 22 18.31 -6.11 8.92
N GLY A 23 17.17 -5.43 8.69
CA GLY A 23 17.13 -3.97 8.63
C GLY A 23 17.32 -3.37 7.24
N ASN A 24 17.64 -4.18 6.25
CA ASN A 24 17.71 -3.77 4.86
C ASN A 24 16.45 -4.21 4.11
N SER A 25 16.00 -3.38 3.19
CA SER A 25 14.86 -3.70 2.32
C SER A 25 15.29 -3.62 0.86
N THR A 26 14.84 -4.57 0.08
CA THR A 26 15.03 -4.60 -1.38
C THR A 26 13.68 -4.72 -2.06
N VAL A 27 13.52 -4.04 -3.19
CA VAL A 27 12.30 -4.16 -3.99
C VAL A 27 12.27 -5.53 -4.68
N VAL A 28 11.10 -6.16 -4.64
CA VAL A 28 10.83 -7.39 -5.40
C VAL A 28 10.09 -7.04 -6.70
N ASP A 29 8.97 -6.30 -6.57
CA ASP A 29 8.19 -5.83 -7.72
C ASP A 29 7.22 -4.73 -7.24
N TYR A 30 6.67 -3.96 -8.17
CA TYR A 30 5.67 -2.94 -7.88
C TYR A 30 4.86 -2.59 -9.13
N GLY A 31 3.69 -2.01 -8.93
CA GLY A 31 2.81 -1.62 -10.02
C GLY A 31 1.47 -1.08 -9.54
N VAL A 32 0.50 -1.15 -10.42
CA VAL A 32 -0.87 -0.73 -10.14
C VAL A 32 -1.89 -1.76 -10.63
N ILE A 33 -3.04 -1.82 -9.96
CA ILE A 33 -4.26 -2.45 -10.44
C ILE A 33 -5.17 -1.31 -10.88
N THR A 34 -5.64 -1.33 -12.12
CA THR A 34 -6.55 -0.32 -12.66
C THR A 34 -7.92 -0.92 -12.94
N THR A 35 -8.97 -0.14 -12.70
CA THR A 35 -10.34 -0.52 -13.04
C THR A 35 -10.91 0.50 -14.03
N PRO A 36 -11.36 0.05 -15.23
CA PRO A 36 -11.90 0.97 -16.24
C PRO A 36 -13.14 1.71 -15.75
N LYS A 37 -13.23 3.00 -16.08
CA LYS A 37 -14.37 3.85 -15.67
C LYS A 37 -15.69 3.46 -16.36
N GLU A 38 -15.60 2.76 -17.48
CA GLU A 38 -16.73 2.28 -18.27
C GLU A 38 -17.45 1.10 -17.60
N GLU A 39 -16.77 0.40 -16.72
CA GLU A 39 -17.30 -0.74 -15.99
C GLU A 39 -18.21 -0.31 -14.83
N SER A 40 -19.19 -1.16 -14.51
CA SER A 40 -20.06 -0.94 -13.36
C SER A 40 -19.30 -1.03 -12.03
N LEU A 41 -19.81 -0.39 -10.98
CA LEU A 41 -19.21 -0.45 -9.65
C LEU A 41 -19.00 -1.90 -9.17
N PRO A 42 -19.99 -2.81 -9.23
CA PRO A 42 -19.79 -4.21 -8.80
C PRO A 42 -18.68 -4.91 -9.60
N THR A 43 -18.62 -4.68 -10.92
CA THR A 43 -17.57 -5.26 -11.77
C THR A 43 -16.20 -4.76 -11.36
N ARG A 44 -16.05 -3.47 -11.12
CA ARG A 44 -14.78 -2.87 -10.69
C ARG A 44 -14.34 -3.39 -9.32
N LEU A 45 -15.27 -3.57 -8.38
CA LEU A 45 -14.96 -4.19 -7.08
C LEU A 45 -14.49 -5.64 -7.23
N ALA A 46 -15.13 -6.43 -8.11
CA ALA A 46 -14.69 -7.79 -8.41
C ALA A 46 -13.29 -7.82 -9.06
N MET A 47 -12.99 -6.86 -9.95
CA MET A 47 -11.65 -6.74 -10.55
C MET A 47 -10.57 -6.44 -9.49
N LEU A 48 -10.88 -5.61 -8.49
CA LEU A 48 -9.97 -5.33 -7.38
C LEU A 48 -9.70 -6.59 -6.55
N GLU A 49 -10.75 -7.35 -6.19
CA GLU A 49 -10.59 -8.63 -5.49
C GLU A 49 -9.65 -9.56 -6.24
N VAL A 50 -9.94 -9.80 -7.52
CA VAL A 50 -9.13 -10.69 -8.38
C VAL A 50 -7.68 -10.20 -8.47
N GLY A 51 -7.47 -8.89 -8.62
CA GLY A 51 -6.13 -8.30 -8.69
C GLY A 51 -5.34 -8.51 -7.41
N ILE A 52 -5.93 -8.23 -6.25
CA ILE A 52 -5.28 -8.42 -4.94
C ILE A 52 -4.98 -9.92 -4.68
N LYS A 53 -5.94 -10.81 -4.98
CA LYS A 53 -5.70 -12.26 -4.87
C LYS A 53 -4.48 -12.71 -5.67
N LYS A 54 -4.40 -12.32 -6.94
CA LYS A 54 -3.26 -12.66 -7.80
C LYS A 54 -1.93 -12.17 -7.23
N LEU A 55 -1.89 -10.96 -6.63
CA LEU A 55 -0.68 -10.46 -5.99
C LEU A 55 -0.28 -11.33 -4.78
N ILE A 56 -1.24 -11.66 -3.91
CA ILE A 56 -0.99 -12.49 -2.74
C ILE A 56 -0.54 -13.90 -3.14
N GLU A 57 -1.20 -14.52 -4.11
CA GLU A 57 -0.82 -15.84 -4.64
C GLU A 57 0.59 -15.84 -5.26
N ARG A 58 0.92 -14.78 -6.03
CA ARG A 58 2.22 -14.66 -6.72
C ARG A 58 3.37 -14.43 -5.75
N PHE A 59 3.22 -13.50 -4.82
CA PHE A 59 4.33 -13.06 -3.97
C PHE A 59 4.34 -13.71 -2.60
N LYS A 60 3.23 -14.32 -2.17
CA LYS A 60 3.07 -14.98 -0.87
C LYS A 60 3.61 -14.12 0.28
N PRO A 61 3.09 -12.89 0.46
CA PRO A 61 3.60 -12.00 1.49
C PRO A 61 3.40 -12.57 2.89
N ASP A 62 4.38 -12.38 3.75
CA ASP A 62 4.27 -12.72 5.16
C ASP A 62 3.32 -11.75 5.88
N GLU A 63 3.32 -10.49 5.47
CA GLU A 63 2.53 -9.40 6.04
C GLU A 63 2.10 -8.42 4.95
N ILE A 64 0.92 -7.80 5.13
CA ILE A 64 0.38 -6.79 4.23
C ILE A 64 0.21 -5.48 5.01
N ALA A 65 0.63 -4.38 4.41
CA ALA A 65 0.48 -3.04 4.98
C ALA A 65 -0.31 -2.14 4.04
N LEU A 66 -1.31 -1.42 4.57
CA LEU A 66 -2.13 -0.48 3.82
C LEU A 66 -1.95 0.95 4.31
N GLU A 67 -2.11 1.91 3.41
CA GLU A 67 -2.33 3.29 3.80
C GLU A 67 -3.77 3.47 4.28
N GLU A 68 -3.93 4.15 5.42
CA GLU A 68 -5.23 4.52 5.93
C GLU A 68 -5.81 5.68 5.10
N LEU A 69 -7.07 5.53 4.69
CA LEU A 69 -7.75 6.57 3.91
C LEU A 69 -8.23 7.70 4.81
N PHE A 70 -7.86 8.94 4.45
CA PHE A 70 -8.43 10.16 5.00
C PHE A 70 -9.35 10.82 3.97
N PHE A 71 -10.62 10.98 4.32
CA PHE A 71 -11.61 11.66 3.47
C PHE A 71 -11.56 13.17 3.74
N ASN A 72 -10.89 13.92 2.88
CA ASN A 72 -10.76 15.35 3.11
C ASN A 72 -11.72 16.24 2.31
N THR A 73 -12.37 15.82 1.21
CA THR A 73 -13.04 16.81 0.37
C THR A 73 -14.21 16.39 -0.53
N ASN A 74 -14.42 15.13 -0.89
CA ASN A 74 -15.50 14.78 -1.80
C ASN A 74 -16.22 13.49 -1.38
N ILE A 75 -17.44 13.62 -0.86
CA ILE A 75 -18.24 12.51 -0.33
C ILE A 75 -18.53 11.44 -1.40
N THR A 76 -18.86 11.83 -2.64
CA THR A 76 -19.20 10.87 -3.70
C THR A 76 -18.00 10.01 -4.10
N THR A 77 -16.85 10.63 -4.32
CA THR A 77 -15.61 9.90 -4.60
C THR A 77 -15.16 9.08 -3.39
N GLY A 78 -15.36 9.62 -2.19
CA GLY A 78 -15.06 8.96 -0.92
C GLY A 78 -15.84 7.67 -0.71
N ILE A 79 -17.12 7.61 -1.10
CA ILE A 79 -17.94 6.39 -0.98
C ILE A 79 -17.37 5.26 -1.84
N ASN A 80 -17.04 5.52 -3.11
CA ASN A 80 -16.47 4.51 -3.99
C ASN A 80 -15.11 4.01 -3.50
N VAL A 81 -14.28 4.91 -3.00
CA VAL A 81 -12.97 4.55 -2.42
C VAL A 81 -13.16 3.73 -1.14
N ALA A 82 -14.12 4.06 -0.29
CA ALA A 82 -14.43 3.28 0.91
C ALA A 82 -14.91 1.86 0.58
N GLN A 83 -15.74 1.71 -0.45
CA GLN A 83 -16.21 0.40 -0.92
C GLN A 83 -15.04 -0.43 -1.48
N ALA A 84 -14.20 0.18 -2.31
CA ALA A 84 -12.99 -0.46 -2.83
C ALA A 84 -12.06 -0.91 -1.69
N ARG A 85 -11.84 -0.03 -0.70
CA ARG A 85 -11.04 -0.35 0.49
C ARG A 85 -11.64 -1.54 1.26
N GLY A 86 -12.95 -1.61 1.44
CA GLY A 86 -13.62 -2.73 2.10
C GLY A 86 -13.34 -4.07 1.39
N VAL A 87 -13.39 -4.10 0.06
CA VAL A 87 -13.04 -5.28 -0.74
C VAL A 87 -11.56 -5.65 -0.57
N ILE A 88 -10.66 -4.67 -0.64
CA ILE A 88 -9.22 -4.90 -0.45
C ILE A 88 -8.94 -5.50 0.93
N LEU A 89 -9.49 -4.89 1.99
CA LEU A 89 -9.33 -5.38 3.37
C LEU A 89 -9.83 -6.82 3.53
N LEU A 90 -11.04 -7.08 3.05
CA LEU A 90 -11.65 -8.41 3.13
C LEU A 90 -10.79 -9.47 2.42
N THR A 91 -10.32 -9.14 1.21
CA THR A 91 -9.48 -10.04 0.42
C THR A 91 -8.15 -10.31 1.15
N CYS A 92 -7.48 -9.27 1.64
CA CYS A 92 -6.22 -9.40 2.38
C CYS A 92 -6.36 -10.25 3.64
N VAL A 93 -7.43 -10.06 4.42
CA VAL A 93 -7.68 -10.85 5.62
C VAL A 93 -7.94 -12.32 5.30
N LYS A 94 -8.70 -12.62 4.26
CA LYS A 94 -9.00 -14.00 3.85
C LYS A 94 -7.77 -14.73 3.31
N GLU A 95 -6.93 -14.06 2.54
CA GLU A 95 -5.83 -14.70 1.81
C GLU A 95 -4.50 -14.69 2.59
N CYS A 96 -4.27 -13.71 3.47
CA CYS A 96 -3.02 -13.59 4.22
C CYS A 96 -3.24 -13.54 5.75
N GLY A 97 -4.26 -12.83 6.22
CA GLY A 97 -4.63 -12.73 7.64
C GLY A 97 -3.78 -11.78 8.48
N ARG A 98 -2.62 -11.33 8.01
CA ARG A 98 -1.72 -10.41 8.73
C ARG A 98 -1.73 -9.04 8.05
N LEU A 99 -2.56 -8.16 8.56
CA LEU A 99 -2.86 -6.87 7.97
C LEU A 99 -2.59 -5.73 8.93
N TYR A 100 -1.91 -4.68 8.44
CA TYR A 100 -1.51 -3.50 9.21
C TYR A 100 -1.89 -2.23 8.45
N GLU A 101 -2.21 -1.16 9.18
CA GLU A 101 -2.52 0.14 8.59
C GLU A 101 -1.61 1.23 9.11
N TYR A 102 -1.32 2.20 8.24
CA TYR A 102 -0.50 3.36 8.52
C TYR A 102 -1.16 4.63 8.01
N THR A 103 -1.27 5.63 8.87
CA THR A 103 -1.73 6.96 8.46
C THR A 103 -0.70 7.64 7.57
N PRO A 104 -1.11 8.59 6.70
CA PRO A 104 -0.16 9.42 5.94
C PRO A 104 0.89 10.10 6.81
N LEU A 105 0.51 10.53 8.02
CA LEU A 105 1.44 11.14 8.98
C LEU A 105 2.51 10.14 9.45
N GLN A 106 2.11 8.91 9.78
CA GLN A 106 3.04 7.85 10.20
C GLN A 106 4.02 7.48 9.08
N ILE A 107 3.55 7.42 7.82
CA ILE A 107 4.39 7.15 6.66
C ILE A 107 5.44 8.26 6.49
N LYS A 108 5.02 9.53 6.54
CA LYS A 108 5.92 10.67 6.45
C LYS A 108 6.97 10.66 7.56
N GLN A 109 6.55 10.48 8.79
CA GLN A 109 7.46 10.43 9.95
C GLN A 109 8.44 9.27 9.87
N ALA A 110 7.99 8.09 9.49
CA ALA A 110 8.84 6.91 9.40
C ALA A 110 9.95 7.08 8.34
N LEU A 111 9.61 7.63 7.16
CA LEU A 111 10.55 7.71 6.06
C LEU A 111 11.45 8.96 6.10
N THR A 112 10.98 10.07 6.65
CA THR A 112 11.71 11.35 6.62
C THR A 112 12.04 11.90 8.00
N GLY A 113 11.47 11.34 9.06
CA GLY A 113 11.52 11.92 10.41
C GLY A 113 10.63 13.17 10.58
N TYR A 114 9.88 13.56 9.54
CA TYR A 114 9.13 14.82 9.51
C TYR A 114 7.71 14.64 8.96
N GLY A 115 6.70 14.89 9.80
CA GLY A 115 5.30 14.66 9.48
C GLY A 115 4.68 15.56 8.39
N ARG A 116 5.35 16.66 8.03
CA ARG A 116 4.93 17.59 6.96
C ARG A 116 5.74 17.43 5.67
N ALA A 117 6.42 16.28 5.51
CA ALA A 117 7.17 16.02 4.30
C ALA A 117 6.29 16.07 3.06
N GLU A 118 6.82 16.61 1.99
CA GLU A 118 6.17 16.69 0.70
C GLU A 118 6.28 15.34 -0.04
N LYS A 119 5.37 15.10 -1.00
CA LYS A 119 5.38 13.88 -1.81
C LYS A 119 6.74 13.60 -2.47
N ARG A 120 7.40 14.64 -2.99
CA ARG A 120 8.75 14.50 -3.58
C ARG A 120 9.79 13.97 -2.60
N GLN A 121 9.72 14.40 -1.34
CA GLN A 121 10.63 13.95 -0.30
C GLN A 121 10.40 12.48 0.03
N ILE A 122 9.14 12.04 0.13
CA ILE A 122 8.80 10.63 0.34
C ILE A 122 9.31 9.77 -0.82
N GLN A 123 9.08 10.18 -2.06
CA GLN A 123 9.54 9.47 -3.25
C GLN A 123 11.07 9.39 -3.31
N ALA A 124 11.79 10.44 -2.92
CA ALA A 124 13.24 10.44 -2.82
C ALA A 124 13.74 9.43 -1.76
N MET A 125 13.05 9.34 -0.62
CA MET A 125 13.38 8.40 0.43
C MET A 125 13.11 6.94 0.01
N VAL A 126 11.98 6.68 -0.68
CA VAL A 126 11.69 5.36 -1.27
C VAL A 126 12.82 4.93 -2.21
N LYS A 127 13.22 5.82 -3.13
CA LYS A 127 14.35 5.58 -4.04
C LYS A 127 15.62 5.23 -3.27
N THR A 128 15.95 6.00 -2.24
CA THR A 128 17.17 5.86 -1.45
C THR A 128 17.19 4.55 -0.65
N PHE A 129 16.11 4.28 0.11
CA PHE A 129 16.03 3.08 0.95
C PHE A 129 16.03 1.78 0.16
N LEU A 130 15.40 1.79 -1.02
CA LEU A 130 15.36 0.63 -1.90
C LEU A 130 16.51 0.59 -2.92
N ARG A 131 17.41 1.58 -2.89
CA ARG A 131 18.58 1.71 -3.78
C ARG A 131 18.20 1.64 -5.27
N LEU A 132 17.11 2.31 -5.63
CA LEU A 132 16.62 2.34 -7.00
C LEU A 132 17.37 3.40 -7.83
N GLU A 133 17.53 3.16 -9.13
CA GLU A 133 18.13 4.14 -10.04
C GLU A 133 17.23 5.36 -10.25
N LYS A 134 15.90 5.13 -10.26
CA LYS A 134 14.87 6.16 -10.49
C LYS A 134 13.76 6.05 -9.45
N VAL A 135 13.03 7.15 -9.27
CA VAL A 135 11.79 7.15 -8.48
C VAL A 135 10.79 6.21 -9.16
N PRO A 136 10.17 5.28 -8.41
CA PRO A 136 9.17 4.38 -8.97
C PRO A 136 7.99 5.13 -9.61
N LYS A 137 7.50 4.60 -10.71
CA LYS A 137 6.32 5.10 -11.42
C LYS A 137 5.37 3.93 -11.69
N PRO A 138 4.05 4.18 -11.75
CA PRO A 138 3.36 5.45 -11.45
C PRO A 138 3.42 5.81 -9.96
N ASP A 139 2.96 7.01 -9.61
CA ASP A 139 3.03 7.55 -8.24
C ASP A 139 2.38 6.64 -7.20
N ASP A 140 1.22 6.03 -7.52
CA ASP A 140 0.52 5.11 -6.62
C ASP A 140 1.39 3.89 -6.23
N ALA A 141 2.23 3.41 -7.15
CA ALA A 141 3.18 2.34 -6.85
C ALA A 141 4.30 2.81 -5.90
N ALA A 142 4.78 4.04 -6.06
CA ALA A 142 5.75 4.64 -5.15
C ALA A 142 5.15 4.83 -3.74
N ASP A 143 3.89 5.26 -3.66
CA ASP A 143 3.16 5.42 -2.40
C ASP A 143 2.97 4.06 -1.71
N ALA A 144 2.63 3.00 -2.44
CA ALA A 144 2.55 1.64 -1.90
C ALA A 144 3.90 1.10 -1.40
N LEU A 145 5.01 1.38 -2.10
CA LEU A 145 6.35 1.05 -1.62
C LEU A 145 6.71 1.82 -0.34
N ALA A 146 6.27 3.08 -0.21
CA ALA A 146 6.43 3.86 1.00
C ALA A 146 5.72 3.21 2.20
N VAL A 147 4.52 2.70 2.01
CA VAL A 147 3.77 1.94 3.02
C VAL A 147 4.52 0.68 3.44
N ALA A 148 5.00 -0.11 2.48
CA ALA A 148 5.77 -1.33 2.76
C ALA A 148 7.06 -1.03 3.54
N LEU A 149 7.78 0.03 3.17
CA LEU A 149 8.98 0.49 3.88
C LEU A 149 8.67 0.94 5.31
N THR A 150 7.60 1.72 5.48
CA THR A 150 7.14 2.13 6.82
C THR A 150 6.90 0.91 7.70
N HIS A 151 6.22 -0.09 7.17
CA HIS A 151 5.99 -1.34 7.89
C HIS A 151 7.29 -2.05 8.26
N SER A 152 8.22 -2.18 7.33
CA SER A 152 9.51 -2.84 7.57
C SER A 152 10.34 -2.17 8.67
N GLN A 153 10.22 -0.86 8.84
CA GLN A 153 10.94 -0.07 9.83
C GLN A 153 10.25 -0.07 11.19
N THR A 154 8.92 -0.11 11.23
CA THR A 154 8.12 0.03 12.45
C THR A 154 7.69 -1.29 13.08
N SER A 155 7.56 -2.36 12.31
CA SER A 155 7.09 -3.67 12.79
C SER A 155 7.96 -4.28 13.90
N ARG A 156 9.22 -3.87 14.02
CA ARG A 156 10.13 -4.31 15.08
C ARG A 156 9.79 -3.74 16.47
N PHE A 157 9.02 -2.66 16.52
CA PHE A 157 8.74 -1.91 17.77
C PHE A 157 7.29 -1.98 18.20
N LYS A 158 6.42 -2.68 17.46
CA LYS A 158 4.99 -2.62 17.70
C LYS A 158 4.35 -4.00 17.79
N SER A 159 3.54 -4.20 18.86
CA SER A 159 2.38 -5.09 18.82
C SER A 159 1.60 -4.82 17.53
N PRO A 160 1.06 -5.84 16.87
CA PRO A 160 0.33 -5.63 15.63
C PRO A 160 -0.73 -4.55 15.85
N PHE A 161 -0.69 -3.49 15.02
CA PHE A 161 -1.83 -2.59 14.87
C PHE A 161 -2.92 -3.39 14.18
N GLY A 162 -3.56 -4.24 14.96
CA GLY A 162 -4.77 -4.87 14.49
C GLY A 162 -5.73 -3.76 14.08
N ILE A 163 -6.24 -3.85 12.86
CA ILE A 163 -7.41 -3.07 12.45
C ILE A 163 -8.48 -3.35 13.50
N LYS A 164 -8.87 -2.29 14.22
CA LYS A 164 -9.95 -2.35 15.21
C LYS A 164 -11.30 -2.35 14.51
#